data_a10d1ecdef1a6d171a9cec8819338d6a
#
_entry.id   a10d1ecdef1a6d171a9cec8819338d6a
#
_cell.length_a   1.000
_cell.length_b   1.000
_cell.length_c   1.000
_cell.angle_alpha   90.00
_cell.angle_beta   90.00
_cell.angle_gamma   90.00
#
_symmetry.space_group_name_H-M   'P 1'
#
loop_
_entity.id
_entity.type
_entity.pdbx_description
1 polymer ?
#
loop_
_entity_poly.entity_id
_entity_poly.type
_entity_poly.pdbx_seq_one_letter_code
_entity_poly.pdbx_strand_id
1 'polypeptide(L)'
;MSSFLEYVPGTSPLHRMNPVAKLAAAAAFALACFCSSNLAFLAVLLAAGFALAATCGMVRPAIGLAKAVFAFSLIWAVVQVLTTPSGAVLVELPWGYVGTGSLLAALTTVVRLVAAAIPLFLVFYVTKMNDITNAVVKVLHVPYKYAFTFTSTIHFIPMFMNDMKGIMEAQTARGVEFDAGGIVRKVRLMVPLCVPLLVSSVRKTNSAAIAAEVRGFNLRTAASGYK
;
A
#
# COMPACT_ATOMS: atom_id res chain seq x y z
N MET A 1 14.97 -9.16 3.69
CA MET A 1 13.50 -8.99 3.52
C MET A 1 13.31 -7.62 2.92
N SER A 2 12.90 -7.53 1.66
CA SER A 2 12.62 -6.26 0.99
C SER A 2 11.48 -5.55 1.75
N SER A 3 11.79 -4.35 2.22
CA SER A 3 10.81 -3.51 2.91
C SER A 3 9.72 -3.12 1.91
N PHE A 4 8.50 -3.55 2.12
CA PHE A 4 7.33 -3.30 1.26
C PHE A 4 6.96 -1.81 1.11
N LEU A 5 7.70 -0.92 1.79
CA LEU A 5 7.47 0.53 1.85
C LEU A 5 8.76 1.33 1.54
N GLU A 6 9.69 0.76 0.79
CA GLU A 6 10.94 1.44 0.48
C GLU A 6 10.73 2.43 -0.69
N TYR A 7 10.78 3.73 -0.35
CA TYR A 7 10.79 4.80 -1.34
C TYR A 7 11.98 4.62 -2.29
N VAL A 8 11.70 4.58 -3.57
CA VAL A 8 12.74 4.53 -4.60
C VAL A 8 13.08 5.97 -5.03
N PRO A 9 14.31 6.45 -4.74
CA PRO A 9 14.71 7.79 -5.14
C PRO A 9 14.80 7.86 -6.67
N GLY A 10 14.22 8.92 -7.23
CA GLY A 10 14.24 9.16 -8.69
C GLY A 10 14.10 10.65 -9.00
N THR A 11 14.44 11.02 -10.24
CA THR A 11 14.41 12.41 -10.72
C THR A 11 13.26 12.68 -11.69
N SER A 12 12.30 11.76 -11.82
CA SER A 12 11.19 11.90 -12.77
C SER A 12 10.27 13.09 -12.42
N PRO A 13 9.53 13.65 -13.39
CA PRO A 13 8.58 14.71 -13.15
C PRO A 13 7.57 14.39 -12.03
N LEU A 14 7.20 13.11 -11.93
CA LEU A 14 6.31 12.62 -10.88
C LEU A 14 6.92 12.80 -9.48
N HIS A 15 8.25 12.65 -9.31
CA HIS A 15 8.90 12.88 -8.01
C HIS A 15 8.83 14.33 -7.55
N ARG A 16 8.80 15.30 -8.47
CA ARG A 16 8.77 16.73 -8.19
C ARG A 16 7.38 17.30 -7.90
N MET A 17 6.32 16.59 -8.24
CA MET A 17 4.94 17.00 -8.01
C MET A 17 4.57 16.97 -6.53
N ASN A 18 3.62 17.82 -6.13
CA ASN A 18 3.09 17.89 -4.78
C ASN A 18 2.44 16.51 -4.40
N PRO A 19 2.74 15.93 -3.23
CA PRO A 19 2.20 14.61 -2.84
C PRO A 19 0.67 14.52 -2.89
N VAL A 20 -0.04 15.60 -2.52
CA VAL A 20 -1.51 15.64 -2.62
C VAL A 20 -1.98 15.59 -4.07
N ALA A 21 -1.30 16.33 -4.96
CA ALA A 21 -1.66 16.33 -6.38
C ALA A 21 -1.46 14.93 -7.01
N LYS A 22 -0.40 14.22 -6.61
CA LYS A 22 -0.16 12.82 -7.04
C LYS A 22 -1.27 11.89 -6.58
N LEU A 23 -1.64 11.97 -5.29
CA LEU A 23 -2.72 11.16 -4.73
C LEU A 23 -4.05 11.46 -5.40
N ALA A 24 -4.37 12.76 -5.58
CA ALA A 24 -5.59 13.17 -6.26
C ALA A 24 -5.63 12.70 -7.73
N ALA A 25 -4.50 12.82 -8.44
CA ALA A 25 -4.38 12.34 -9.82
C ALA A 25 -4.54 10.83 -9.92
N ALA A 26 -3.92 10.05 -9.01
CA ALA A 26 -4.07 8.59 -8.99
C ALA A 26 -5.50 8.18 -8.63
N ALA A 27 -6.14 8.87 -7.69
CA ALA A 27 -7.54 8.64 -7.34
C ALA A 27 -8.48 8.98 -8.50
N ALA A 28 -8.27 10.12 -9.16
CA ALA A 28 -9.05 10.50 -10.34
C ALA A 28 -8.87 9.50 -11.49
N PHE A 29 -7.65 9.01 -11.70
CA PHE A 29 -7.38 7.98 -12.70
C PHE A 29 -8.08 6.67 -12.37
N ALA A 30 -8.03 6.23 -11.10
CA ALA A 30 -8.74 5.03 -10.66
C ALA A 30 -10.26 5.20 -10.83
N LEU A 31 -10.83 6.35 -10.47
CA LEU A 31 -12.24 6.66 -10.67
C LEU A 31 -12.61 6.62 -12.16
N ALA A 32 -11.78 7.20 -13.04
CA ALA A 32 -12.00 7.13 -14.49
C ALA A 32 -12.05 5.68 -15.02
N CYS A 33 -11.17 4.79 -14.48
CA CYS A 33 -11.20 3.37 -14.81
C CYS A 33 -12.52 2.71 -14.36
N PHE A 34 -13.03 3.06 -13.17
CA PHE A 34 -14.27 2.48 -12.64
C PHE A 34 -15.54 3.02 -13.34
N CYS A 35 -15.54 4.29 -13.72
CA CYS A 35 -16.67 4.91 -14.40
C CYS A 35 -16.81 4.48 -15.88
N SER A 36 -15.75 3.96 -16.49
CA SER A 36 -15.78 3.56 -17.90
C SER A 36 -16.10 2.08 -18.07
N SER A 37 -17.00 1.78 -19.00
CA SER A 37 -17.30 0.42 -19.48
C SER A 37 -16.73 0.14 -20.87
N ASN A 38 -16.09 1.12 -21.51
CA ASN A 38 -15.51 0.97 -22.83
C ASN A 38 -14.11 0.34 -22.76
N LEU A 39 -13.97 -0.85 -23.34
CA LEU A 39 -12.71 -1.60 -23.34
C LEU A 39 -11.56 -0.83 -24.03
N ALA A 40 -11.84 -0.10 -25.11
CA ALA A 40 -10.83 0.70 -25.81
C ALA A 40 -10.28 1.83 -24.93
N PHE A 41 -11.17 2.52 -24.22
CA PHE A 41 -10.77 3.57 -23.28
C PHE A 41 -9.94 3.01 -22.12
N LEU A 42 -10.32 1.86 -21.57
CA LEU A 42 -9.55 1.18 -20.51
C LEU A 42 -8.17 0.74 -20.99
N ALA A 43 -8.06 0.27 -22.25
CA ALA A 43 -6.76 -0.07 -22.84
C ALA A 43 -5.85 1.16 -22.99
N VAL A 44 -6.40 2.31 -23.37
CA VAL A 44 -5.66 3.59 -23.43
C VAL A 44 -5.20 4.00 -22.02
N LEU A 45 -6.06 3.90 -21.02
CA LEU A 45 -5.69 4.18 -19.63
C LEU A 45 -4.60 3.22 -19.12
N LEU A 46 -4.72 1.93 -19.45
CA LEU A 46 -3.68 0.95 -19.11
C LEU A 46 -2.33 1.31 -19.73
N ALA A 47 -2.32 1.65 -21.01
CA ALA A 47 -1.11 2.11 -21.71
C ALA A 47 -0.53 3.38 -21.09
N ALA A 48 -1.38 4.35 -20.73
CA ALA A 48 -0.97 5.57 -20.04
C ALA A 48 -0.36 5.25 -18.64
N GLY A 49 -0.94 4.32 -17.90
CA GLY A 49 -0.39 3.85 -16.62
C GLY A 49 1.01 3.23 -16.78
N PHE A 50 1.22 2.39 -17.78
CA PHE A 50 2.54 1.83 -18.08
C PHE A 50 3.53 2.89 -18.60
N ALA A 51 3.09 3.86 -19.38
CA ALA A 51 3.92 4.99 -19.82
C ALA A 51 4.39 5.81 -18.59
N LEU A 52 3.51 6.08 -17.64
CA LEU A 52 3.89 6.72 -16.36
C LEU A 52 4.88 5.86 -15.57
N ALA A 53 4.71 4.55 -15.52
CA ALA A 53 5.67 3.65 -14.89
C ALA A 53 7.04 3.68 -15.59
N ALA A 54 7.06 3.80 -16.90
CA ALA A 54 8.29 3.93 -17.70
C ALA A 54 9.03 5.23 -17.42
N THR A 55 8.33 6.36 -17.32
CA THR A 55 8.94 7.66 -16.97
C THR A 55 9.53 7.66 -15.56
N CYS A 56 9.01 6.83 -14.66
CA CYS A 56 9.53 6.66 -13.29
C CYS A 56 10.65 5.62 -13.19
N GLY A 57 10.97 4.90 -14.28
CA GLY A 57 11.95 3.81 -14.26
C GLY A 57 11.49 2.55 -13.52
N MET A 58 10.18 2.45 -13.22
CA MET A 58 9.59 1.40 -12.37
C MET A 58 8.80 0.37 -13.18
N VAL A 59 9.21 0.10 -14.42
CA VAL A 59 8.50 -0.86 -15.29
C VAL A 59 8.52 -2.28 -14.72
N ARG A 60 9.66 -2.75 -14.21
CA ARG A 60 9.77 -4.10 -13.64
C ARG A 60 8.83 -4.35 -12.46
N PRO A 61 8.83 -3.50 -11.40
CA PRO A 61 7.89 -3.67 -10.30
C PRO A 61 6.43 -3.46 -10.73
N ALA A 62 6.14 -2.56 -11.68
CA ALA A 62 4.81 -2.37 -12.24
C ALA A 62 4.29 -3.63 -12.97
N ILE A 63 5.14 -4.31 -13.74
CA ILE A 63 4.81 -5.60 -14.38
C ILE A 63 4.58 -6.68 -13.31
N GLY A 64 5.39 -6.72 -12.25
CA GLY A 64 5.19 -7.65 -11.14
C GLY A 64 3.83 -7.48 -10.48
N LEU A 65 3.45 -6.23 -10.18
CA LEU A 65 2.13 -5.89 -9.66
C LEU A 65 1.01 -6.26 -10.66
N ALA A 66 1.18 -5.87 -11.93
CA ALA A 66 0.19 -6.17 -12.95
C ALA A 66 -0.08 -7.68 -13.06
N LYS A 67 0.96 -8.52 -13.00
CA LYS A 67 0.82 -9.99 -12.97
C LYS A 67 0.07 -10.47 -11.73
N ALA A 68 0.37 -9.94 -10.55
CA ALA A 68 -0.31 -10.32 -9.32
C ALA A 68 -1.80 -9.92 -9.34
N VAL A 69 -2.09 -8.69 -9.76
CA VAL A 69 -3.47 -8.19 -9.89
C VAL A 69 -4.21 -8.95 -11.00
N PHE A 70 -3.54 -9.27 -12.12
CA PHE A 70 -4.11 -10.08 -13.19
C PHE A 70 -4.49 -11.49 -12.70
N ALA A 71 -3.61 -12.17 -11.97
CA ALA A 71 -3.90 -13.49 -11.42
C ALA A 71 -5.10 -13.45 -10.45
N PHE A 72 -5.17 -12.42 -9.58
CA PHE A 72 -6.31 -12.23 -8.69
C PHE A 72 -7.60 -11.90 -9.45
N SER A 73 -7.53 -11.01 -10.44
CA SER A 73 -8.68 -10.60 -11.26
C SER A 73 -9.22 -11.74 -12.13
N LEU A 74 -8.36 -12.70 -12.51
CA LEU A 74 -8.78 -13.88 -13.25
C LEU A 74 -9.75 -14.76 -12.44
N ILE A 75 -9.50 -14.91 -11.14
CA ILE A 75 -10.41 -15.65 -10.24
C ILE A 75 -11.77 -14.95 -10.22
N TRP A 76 -11.77 -13.62 -10.07
CA TRP A 76 -13.00 -12.85 -10.09
C TRP A 76 -13.72 -12.90 -11.43
N ALA A 77 -12.97 -12.86 -12.54
CA ALA A 77 -13.51 -12.98 -13.90
C ALA A 77 -14.23 -14.31 -14.11
N VAL A 78 -13.66 -15.43 -13.63
CA VAL A 78 -14.29 -16.75 -13.68
C VAL A 78 -15.62 -16.75 -12.92
N VAL A 79 -15.63 -16.23 -11.70
CA VAL A 79 -16.86 -16.10 -10.91
C VAL A 79 -17.90 -15.25 -11.66
N GLN A 80 -17.49 -14.13 -12.24
CA GLN A 80 -18.39 -13.23 -12.99
C GLN A 80 -19.00 -13.91 -14.21
N VAL A 81 -18.22 -14.68 -14.97
CA VAL A 81 -18.71 -15.43 -16.14
C VAL A 81 -19.77 -16.46 -15.73
N LEU A 82 -19.60 -17.09 -14.59
CA LEU A 82 -20.52 -18.13 -14.08
C LEU A 82 -21.79 -17.54 -13.47
N THR A 83 -21.71 -16.34 -12.85
CA THR A 83 -22.84 -15.76 -12.09
C THR A 83 -23.68 -14.77 -12.89
N THR A 84 -23.14 -14.18 -13.96
CA THR A 84 -23.81 -13.13 -14.75
C THR A 84 -23.94 -13.55 -16.22
N PRO A 85 -24.89 -14.45 -16.56
CA PRO A 85 -25.10 -14.84 -17.93
C PRO A 85 -25.65 -13.65 -18.74
N SER A 86 -24.95 -13.27 -19.82
CA SER A 86 -25.37 -12.18 -20.70
C SER A 86 -24.90 -12.37 -22.15
N GLY A 87 -25.73 -11.96 -23.12
CA GLY A 87 -25.44 -12.04 -24.55
C GLY A 87 -25.83 -13.37 -25.19
N ALA A 88 -25.29 -13.64 -26.39
CA ALA A 88 -25.59 -14.86 -27.15
C ALA A 88 -24.96 -16.07 -26.41
N VAL A 89 -25.72 -17.13 -26.30
CA VAL A 89 -25.32 -18.38 -25.65
C VAL A 89 -24.16 -19.02 -26.41
N LEU A 90 -23.02 -19.23 -25.76
CA LEU A 90 -21.88 -19.94 -26.30
C LEU A 90 -21.84 -21.39 -25.79
N VAL A 91 -22.11 -21.57 -24.50
CA VAL A 91 -22.09 -22.88 -23.83
C VAL A 91 -23.20 -22.92 -22.78
N GLU A 92 -24.03 -23.95 -22.82
CA GLU A 92 -25.04 -24.21 -21.79
C GLU A 92 -24.40 -25.04 -20.67
N LEU A 93 -24.48 -24.53 -19.45
CA LEU A 93 -24.06 -25.26 -18.25
C LEU A 93 -25.29 -25.64 -17.41
N PRO A 94 -25.21 -26.70 -16.55
CA PRO A 94 -26.33 -27.09 -15.69
C PRO A 94 -26.80 -26.00 -14.71
N TRP A 95 -26.02 -24.95 -14.51
CA TRP A 95 -26.24 -23.83 -13.57
C TRP A 95 -26.47 -22.49 -14.24
N GLY A 96 -26.49 -22.43 -15.60
CA GLY A 96 -26.62 -21.22 -16.39
C GLY A 96 -25.98 -21.35 -17.76
N TYR A 97 -25.86 -20.25 -18.48
CA TYR A 97 -25.18 -20.25 -19.77
C TYR A 97 -24.02 -19.22 -19.77
N VAL A 98 -22.96 -19.54 -20.50
CA VAL A 98 -21.88 -18.60 -20.77
C VAL A 98 -22.17 -17.89 -22.06
N GLY A 99 -22.34 -16.57 -22.01
CA GLY A 99 -22.63 -15.74 -23.18
C GLY A 99 -21.41 -14.89 -23.60
N THR A 100 -21.47 -14.38 -24.82
CA THR A 100 -20.46 -13.43 -25.34
C THR A 100 -20.35 -12.17 -24.50
N GLY A 101 -21.48 -11.69 -23.95
CA GLY A 101 -21.53 -10.54 -23.06
C GLY A 101 -20.82 -10.78 -21.72
N SER A 102 -20.99 -11.97 -21.14
CA SER A 102 -20.30 -12.36 -19.90
C SER A 102 -18.78 -12.36 -20.07
N LEU A 103 -18.30 -12.86 -21.23
CA LEU A 103 -16.87 -12.90 -21.54
C LEU A 103 -16.28 -11.49 -21.72
N LEU A 104 -16.99 -10.61 -22.44
CA LEU A 104 -16.60 -9.21 -22.60
C LEU A 104 -16.60 -8.45 -21.27
N ALA A 105 -17.60 -8.68 -20.42
CA ALA A 105 -17.67 -8.07 -19.10
C ALA A 105 -16.52 -8.54 -18.20
N ALA A 106 -16.19 -9.82 -18.21
CA ALA A 106 -15.07 -10.38 -17.48
C ALA A 106 -13.73 -9.80 -17.96
N LEU A 107 -13.50 -9.73 -19.27
CA LEU A 107 -12.31 -9.10 -19.86
C LEU A 107 -12.19 -7.62 -19.45
N THR A 108 -13.29 -6.88 -19.53
CA THR A 108 -13.35 -5.48 -19.12
C THR A 108 -13.00 -5.31 -17.63
N THR A 109 -13.48 -6.20 -16.79
CA THR A 109 -13.18 -6.17 -15.34
C THR A 109 -11.71 -6.44 -15.06
N VAL A 110 -11.10 -7.43 -15.73
CA VAL A 110 -9.67 -7.72 -15.61
C VAL A 110 -8.83 -6.52 -16.00
N VAL A 111 -9.07 -5.95 -17.18
CA VAL A 111 -8.33 -4.77 -17.67
C VAL A 111 -8.52 -3.58 -16.73
N ARG A 112 -9.74 -3.35 -16.24
CA ARG A 112 -10.08 -2.29 -15.28
C ARG A 112 -9.28 -2.38 -14.00
N LEU A 113 -9.23 -3.56 -13.37
CA LEU A 113 -8.52 -3.77 -12.11
C LEU A 113 -7.01 -3.55 -12.28
N VAL A 114 -6.43 -4.08 -13.36
CA VAL A 114 -5.00 -3.87 -13.65
C VAL A 114 -4.70 -2.40 -13.93
N ALA A 115 -5.52 -1.72 -14.74
CA ALA A 115 -5.33 -0.31 -15.08
C ALA A 115 -5.45 0.61 -13.85
N ALA A 116 -6.40 0.34 -12.96
CA ALA A 116 -6.57 1.13 -11.74
C ALA A 116 -5.46 0.90 -10.69
N ALA A 117 -4.89 -0.31 -10.63
CA ALA A 117 -3.87 -0.65 -9.65
C ALA A 117 -2.52 0.03 -9.93
N ILE A 118 -2.13 0.21 -11.19
CA ILE A 118 -0.80 0.73 -11.57
C ILE A 118 -0.53 2.14 -11.03
N PRO A 119 -1.38 3.16 -11.24
CA PRO A 119 -1.11 4.50 -10.75
C PRO A 119 -1.12 4.61 -9.23
N LEU A 120 -2.01 3.87 -8.55
CA LEU A 120 -2.02 3.81 -7.10
C LEU A 120 -0.70 3.24 -6.55
N PHE A 121 -0.22 2.15 -7.13
CA PHE A 121 1.07 1.57 -6.78
C PHE A 121 2.22 2.55 -7.00
N LEU A 122 2.27 3.24 -8.14
CA LEU A 122 3.32 4.20 -8.46
C LEU A 122 3.38 5.33 -7.42
N VAL A 123 2.23 5.85 -6.98
CA VAL A 123 2.19 6.92 -5.98
C VAL A 123 2.80 6.47 -4.66
N PHE A 124 2.53 5.25 -4.21
CA PHE A 124 3.12 4.72 -2.97
C PHE A 124 4.64 4.58 -3.05
N TYR A 125 5.19 4.16 -4.18
CA TYR A 125 6.63 3.99 -4.36
C TYR A 125 7.38 5.30 -4.63
N VAL A 126 6.72 6.27 -5.28
CA VAL A 126 7.31 7.55 -5.68
C VAL A 126 7.17 8.62 -4.59
N THR A 127 6.36 8.39 -3.55
CA THR A 127 6.08 9.40 -2.53
C THR A 127 6.58 8.95 -1.16
N LYS A 128 7.44 9.76 -0.54
CA LYS A 128 7.88 9.52 0.84
C LYS A 128 6.70 9.66 1.79
N MET A 129 6.60 8.78 2.77
CA MET A 129 5.52 8.81 3.76
C MET A 129 5.48 10.15 4.54
N ASN A 130 6.64 10.72 4.85
CA ASN A 130 6.75 12.04 5.49
C ASN A 130 6.15 13.16 4.62
N ASP A 131 6.32 13.08 3.30
CA ASP A 131 5.80 14.08 2.38
C ASP A 131 4.28 13.98 2.26
N ILE A 132 3.73 12.75 2.32
CA ILE A 132 2.28 12.53 2.37
C ILE A 132 1.71 13.17 3.64
N THR A 133 2.32 12.94 4.79
CA THR A 133 1.86 13.51 6.06
C THR A 133 1.90 15.03 6.06
N ASN A 134 3.01 15.61 5.60
CA ASN A 134 3.14 17.07 5.48
C ASN A 134 2.09 17.66 4.53
N ALA A 135 1.81 16.96 3.44
CA ALA A 135 0.84 17.37 2.45
C ALA A 135 -0.60 17.28 2.99
N VAL A 136 -0.93 16.22 3.72
CA VAL A 136 -2.23 16.06 4.40
C VAL A 136 -2.47 17.17 5.43
N VAL A 137 -1.44 17.53 6.22
CA VAL A 137 -1.56 18.64 7.18
C VAL A 137 -1.80 19.97 6.50
N LYS A 138 -0.99 20.28 5.45
CA LYS A 138 -1.03 21.59 4.80
C LYS A 138 -2.26 21.80 3.91
N VAL A 139 -2.73 20.77 3.23
CA VAL A 139 -3.79 20.90 2.21
C VAL A 139 -5.15 20.51 2.77
N LEU A 140 -5.24 19.46 3.58
CA LEU A 140 -6.50 19.00 4.19
C LEU A 140 -6.81 19.68 5.54
N HIS A 141 -5.92 20.60 5.99
CA HIS A 141 -6.09 21.32 7.26
C HIS A 141 -6.35 20.37 8.46
N VAL A 142 -5.81 19.17 8.41
CA VAL A 142 -5.90 18.21 9.52
C VAL A 142 -5.15 18.78 10.72
N PRO A 143 -5.74 18.79 11.94
CA PRO A 143 -5.06 19.28 13.13
C PRO A 143 -3.69 18.60 13.31
N TYR A 144 -2.66 19.41 13.59
CA TYR A 144 -1.27 18.96 13.71
C TYR A 144 -1.08 17.74 14.61
N LYS A 145 -1.88 17.64 15.68
CA LYS A 145 -1.86 16.52 16.62
C LYS A 145 -2.04 15.16 15.95
N TYR A 146 -3.02 15.02 15.05
CA TYR A 146 -3.30 13.74 14.37
C TYR A 146 -2.22 13.40 13.35
N ALA A 147 -1.75 14.39 12.62
CA ALA A 147 -0.68 14.20 11.64
C ALA A 147 0.64 13.80 12.29
N PHE A 148 0.99 14.42 13.42
CA PHE A 148 2.15 14.06 14.21
C PHE A 148 2.06 12.63 14.74
N THR A 149 0.89 12.23 15.28
CA THR A 149 0.66 10.88 15.76
C THR A 149 0.85 9.86 14.64
N PHE A 150 0.27 10.13 13.47
CA PHE A 150 0.40 9.25 12.31
C PHE A 150 1.85 9.10 11.84
N THR A 151 2.56 10.22 11.70
CA THR A 151 3.98 10.22 11.31
C THR A 151 4.85 9.49 12.32
N SER A 152 4.63 9.76 13.62
CA SER A 152 5.37 9.11 14.69
C SER A 152 5.14 7.60 14.68
N THR A 153 3.90 7.15 14.47
CA THR A 153 3.58 5.73 14.37
C THR A 153 4.37 5.04 13.26
N ILE A 154 4.42 5.67 12.07
CA ILE A 154 5.17 5.12 10.93
C ILE A 154 6.67 5.05 11.22
N HIS A 155 7.23 6.06 11.90
CA HIS A 155 8.64 6.03 12.29
C HIS A 155 8.94 4.99 13.38
N PHE A 156 8.00 4.72 14.26
CA PHE A 156 8.18 3.72 15.33
C PHE A 156 8.15 2.28 14.77
N ILE A 157 7.45 2.00 13.67
CA ILE A 157 7.39 0.65 13.10
C ILE A 157 8.78 0.07 12.79
N PRO A 158 9.66 0.73 12.00
CA PRO A 158 11.01 0.22 11.75
C PRO A 158 11.86 0.11 13.03
N MET A 159 11.67 1.05 13.95
CA MET A 159 12.39 1.06 15.24
C MET A 159 12.03 -0.18 16.07
N PHE A 160 10.74 -0.49 16.21
CA PHE A 160 10.28 -1.68 16.93
C PHE A 160 10.68 -2.98 16.23
N MET A 161 10.70 -2.99 14.89
CA MET A 161 11.19 -4.14 14.14
C MET A 161 12.68 -4.43 14.42
N ASN A 162 13.49 -3.39 14.56
CA ASN A 162 14.90 -3.53 14.92
C ASN A 162 15.08 -3.97 16.38
N ASP A 163 14.28 -3.42 17.31
CA ASP A 163 14.28 -3.86 18.70
C ASP A 163 13.91 -5.33 18.82
N MET A 164 12.86 -5.75 18.12
CA MET A 164 12.43 -7.15 18.09
C MET A 164 13.54 -8.08 17.60
N LYS A 165 14.25 -7.69 16.53
CA LYS A 165 15.41 -8.45 16.03
C LYS A 165 16.51 -8.56 17.08
N GLY A 166 16.90 -7.45 17.72
CA GLY A 166 17.91 -7.46 18.77
C GLY A 166 17.53 -8.33 19.97
N ILE A 167 16.25 -8.28 20.38
CA ILE A 167 15.73 -9.15 21.45
C ILE A 167 15.77 -10.62 21.01
N MET A 168 15.39 -10.93 19.78
CA MET A 168 15.46 -12.30 19.25
C MET A 168 16.89 -12.82 19.22
N GLU A 169 17.85 -12.01 18.74
CA GLU A 169 19.28 -12.36 18.72
C GLU A 169 19.81 -12.63 20.15
N ALA A 170 19.44 -11.78 21.11
CA ALA A 170 19.80 -11.97 22.50
C ALA A 170 19.22 -13.25 23.12
N GLN A 171 17.99 -13.62 22.75
CA GLN A 171 17.37 -14.88 23.21
C GLN A 171 17.98 -16.10 22.53
N THR A 172 18.32 -15.99 21.24
CA THR A 172 19.04 -17.05 20.51
C THR A 172 20.41 -17.32 21.16
N ALA A 173 21.13 -16.26 21.56
CA ALA A 173 22.39 -16.40 22.31
C ALA A 173 22.22 -17.10 23.68
N ARG A 174 21.00 -17.06 24.25
CA ARG A 174 20.63 -17.80 25.46
C ARG A 174 20.16 -19.23 25.21
N GLY A 175 20.26 -19.71 23.95
CA GLY A 175 19.90 -21.06 23.59
C GLY A 175 18.43 -21.25 23.18
N VAL A 176 17.69 -20.17 22.92
CA VAL A 176 16.30 -20.26 22.42
C VAL A 176 16.33 -20.45 20.90
N GLU A 177 15.84 -21.59 20.44
CA GLU A 177 15.68 -21.90 19.01
C GLU A 177 14.28 -21.51 18.53
N PHE A 178 14.16 -20.43 17.76
CA PHE A 178 12.88 -19.93 17.21
C PHE A 178 12.43 -20.72 15.99
N ASP A 179 13.32 -21.36 15.26
CA ASP A 179 13.02 -22.09 14.01
C ASP A 179 12.60 -23.54 14.25
N ALA A 180 12.88 -24.10 15.44
CA ALA A 180 12.57 -25.48 15.76
C ALA A 180 11.13 -25.64 16.28
N GLY A 181 10.35 -26.57 15.69
CA GLY A 181 9.05 -27.02 16.20
C GLY A 181 7.83 -26.45 15.49
N GLY A 182 6.64 -26.93 15.89
CA GLY A 182 5.36 -26.55 15.32
C GLY A 182 4.90 -25.12 15.66
N ILE A 183 3.83 -24.66 15.02
CA ILE A 183 3.27 -23.30 15.14
C ILE A 183 2.99 -22.91 16.60
N VAL A 184 2.44 -23.85 17.40
CA VAL A 184 2.12 -23.60 18.82
C VAL A 184 3.39 -23.29 19.62
N ARG A 185 4.49 -24.01 19.38
CA ARG A 185 5.77 -23.76 20.02
C ARG A 185 6.34 -22.40 19.63
N LYS A 186 6.25 -22.02 18.35
CA LYS A 186 6.68 -20.69 17.87
C LYS A 186 5.93 -19.57 18.56
N VAL A 187 4.60 -19.66 18.69
CA VAL A 187 3.78 -18.67 19.39
C VAL A 187 4.20 -18.59 20.88
N ARG A 188 4.40 -19.74 21.54
CA ARG A 188 4.83 -19.76 22.96
C ARG A 188 6.21 -19.15 23.17
N LEU A 189 7.13 -19.30 22.23
CA LEU A 189 8.45 -18.69 22.25
C LEU A 189 8.43 -17.17 21.97
N MET A 190 7.36 -16.65 21.34
CA MET A 190 7.18 -15.21 21.13
C MET A 190 6.75 -14.46 22.41
N VAL A 191 6.09 -15.14 23.36
CA VAL A 191 5.63 -14.51 24.61
C VAL A 191 6.79 -13.87 25.42
N PRO A 192 7.93 -14.53 25.65
CA PRO A 192 9.07 -13.91 26.34
C PRO A 192 9.69 -12.72 25.60
N LEU A 193 9.44 -12.58 24.28
CA LEU A 193 9.89 -11.42 23.52
C LEU A 193 8.99 -10.19 23.73
N CYS A 194 7.72 -10.42 24.04
CA CYS A 194 6.75 -9.34 24.22
C CYS A 194 7.07 -8.46 25.41
N VAL A 195 7.52 -9.03 26.53
CA VAL A 195 7.78 -8.26 27.77
C VAL A 195 8.92 -7.26 27.58
N PRO A 196 10.14 -7.65 27.11
CA PRO A 196 11.21 -6.70 26.84
C PRO A 196 10.83 -5.66 25.77
N LEU A 197 10.09 -6.08 24.73
CA LEU A 197 9.63 -5.18 23.68
C LEU A 197 8.65 -4.13 24.23
N LEU A 198 7.70 -4.51 25.07
CA LEU A 198 6.77 -3.59 25.72
C LEU A 198 7.51 -2.59 26.62
N VAL A 199 8.45 -3.05 27.44
CA VAL A 199 9.24 -2.15 28.29
C VAL A 199 10.05 -1.16 27.45
N SER A 200 10.69 -1.63 26.36
CA SER A 200 11.42 -0.76 25.44
C SER A 200 10.51 0.25 24.77
N SER A 201 9.33 -0.19 24.30
CA SER A 201 8.36 0.67 23.60
C SER A 201 7.82 1.78 24.52
N VAL A 202 7.47 1.44 25.78
CA VAL A 202 7.00 2.44 26.76
C VAL A 202 8.09 3.47 27.07
N ARG A 203 9.33 3.03 27.29
CA ARG A 203 10.45 3.95 27.53
C ARG A 203 10.68 4.90 26.35
N LYS A 204 10.67 4.39 25.12
CA LYS A 204 10.86 5.20 23.92
C LYS A 204 9.70 6.17 23.71
N THR A 205 8.46 5.74 23.94
CA THR A 205 7.29 6.61 23.83
C THR A 205 7.34 7.74 24.85
N ASN A 206 7.71 7.46 26.11
CA ASN A 206 7.87 8.49 27.12
C ASN A 206 8.98 9.49 26.75
N SER A 207 10.13 9.01 26.28
CA SER A 207 11.21 9.89 25.83
C SER A 207 10.80 10.75 24.65
N ALA A 208 10.06 10.19 23.71
CA ALA A 208 9.51 10.92 22.55
C ALA A 208 8.47 11.96 22.98
N ALA A 209 7.60 11.63 23.94
CA ALA A 209 6.62 12.56 24.48
C ALA A 209 7.29 13.77 25.19
N ILE A 210 8.27 13.52 26.06
CA ILE A 210 9.03 14.58 26.72
C ILE A 210 9.76 15.46 25.68
N ALA A 211 10.39 14.85 24.67
CA ALA A 211 11.06 15.60 23.62
C ALA A 211 10.09 16.44 22.77
N ALA A 212 8.87 15.95 22.54
CA ALA A 212 7.83 16.71 21.85
C ALA A 212 7.32 17.89 22.69
N GLU A 213 7.12 17.71 23.98
CA GLU A 213 6.70 18.78 24.90
C GLU A 213 7.75 19.88 25.01
N VAL A 214 9.02 19.53 25.19
CA VAL A 214 10.15 20.49 25.22
C VAL A 214 10.25 21.28 23.91
N ARG A 215 9.90 20.66 22.79
CA ARG A 215 9.83 21.34 21.46
C ARG A 215 8.56 22.16 21.24
N GLY A 216 7.72 22.34 22.25
CA GLY A 216 6.52 23.13 22.19
C GLY A 216 5.40 22.53 21.34
N PHE A 217 5.24 21.21 21.39
CA PHE A 217 4.20 20.47 20.63
C PHE A 217 2.82 21.07 20.82
N ASN A 218 2.44 21.42 22.05
CA ASN A 218 1.13 21.99 22.37
C ASN A 218 0.94 23.44 21.89
N LEU A 219 2.04 24.15 21.56
CA LEU A 219 2.04 25.53 21.06
C LEU A 219 2.02 25.59 19.53
N ARG A 220 2.15 24.46 18.84
CA ARG A 220 2.20 24.45 17.37
C ARG A 220 0.81 24.58 16.76
N THR A 221 0.69 25.54 15.86
CA THR A 221 -0.48 25.79 15.03
C THR A 221 -0.23 25.30 13.60
N ALA A 222 -1.27 25.23 12.75
CA ALA A 222 -1.14 24.92 11.34
C ALA A 222 -0.17 25.88 10.58
N ALA A 223 -0.01 27.11 11.08
CA ALA A 223 0.89 28.11 10.52
C ALA A 223 2.38 27.87 10.87
N SER A 224 2.66 27.15 11.96
CA SER A 224 4.05 26.88 12.41
C SER A 224 4.76 25.77 11.64
N GLY A 225 4.22 25.34 10.53
CA GLY A 225 4.68 24.39 9.51
C GLY A 225 5.93 23.56 9.79
N TYR A 226 5.89 22.34 9.33
CA TYR A 226 7.09 21.51 9.17
C TYR A 226 8.07 22.19 8.21
N LYS A 227 9.23 22.61 8.69
CA LYS A 227 10.41 22.85 7.86
C LYS A 227 11.23 21.59 7.77
#